data_91e6b6620fa49a18841a2e6a7e92fde9
#
_entry.id   91e6b6620fa49a18841a2e6a7e92fde9
#
_cell.length_a   1.000
_cell.length_b   1.000
_cell.length_c   1.000
_cell.angle_alpha   90.00
_cell.angle_beta   90.00
_cell.angle_gamma   90.00
#
_symmetry.space_group_name_H-M   'P 1'
#
loop_
_entity.id
_entity.type
_entity.pdbx_description
1 polymer ?
#
loop_
_entity_poly.entity_id
_entity_poly.type
_entity_poly.pdbx_seq_one_letter_code
_entity_poly.pdbx_strand_id
1 'polypeptide(L)'
;MLSKRFLPYFLITLLSGLATPQLVAQSIKLDKPTRTVYKCNTDGKVAYSDTPCLGAERIDAEPTRGLDKSSGASRVGSDVAAEMRRELMDEAIKPLTGMSSMQMDIERRRFNLPPESKHECKILDASIGDTEAKERTAQGSARLPLQQNLFELRKRFKELKC
;
A
#
# COMPACT_ATOMS: atom_id res chain seq x y z
N MET A 1 6.54 -89.33 -20.62
CA MET A 1 5.66 -88.40 -21.37
C MET A 1 5.70 -87.08 -20.71
N LEU A 2 6.32 -86.12 -21.39
CA LEU A 2 6.62 -84.77 -20.90
C LEU A 2 5.38 -83.86 -20.97
N SER A 3 5.14 -83.11 -19.91
CA SER A 3 4.29 -81.95 -20.03
C SER A 3 4.99 -80.73 -19.40
N LYS A 4 5.47 -79.84 -20.26
CA LYS A 4 6.06 -78.56 -19.93
C LYS A 4 4.98 -77.61 -19.52
N ARG A 5 4.98 -77.11 -18.32
CA ARG A 5 4.17 -75.98 -17.89
C ARG A 5 5.03 -74.70 -17.87
N PHE A 6 4.74 -73.84 -18.85
CA PHE A 6 5.27 -72.47 -18.89
C PHE A 6 4.61 -71.62 -17.85
N LEU A 7 5.41 -71.01 -16.99
CA LEU A 7 4.99 -69.98 -16.06
C LEU A 7 5.21 -68.61 -16.72
N PRO A 8 4.18 -67.77 -16.88
CA PRO A 8 4.41 -66.39 -17.31
C PRO A 8 4.84 -65.56 -16.14
N TYR A 9 6.00 -64.94 -16.26
CA TYR A 9 6.52 -63.92 -15.34
C TYR A 9 5.65 -62.69 -15.45
N PHE A 10 4.89 -62.39 -14.41
CA PHE A 10 4.16 -61.16 -14.24
C PHE A 10 5.12 -60.07 -13.80
N LEU A 11 5.57 -59.25 -14.72
CA LEU A 11 6.40 -58.08 -14.49
C LEU A 11 5.49 -56.95 -13.97
N ILE A 12 5.40 -56.84 -12.63
CA ILE A 12 4.73 -55.72 -11.99
C ILE A 12 5.72 -54.55 -12.00
N THR A 13 5.57 -53.64 -12.98
CA THR A 13 6.24 -52.35 -12.98
C THR A 13 5.55 -51.43 -11.97
N LEU A 14 6.23 -51.29 -10.82
CA LEU A 14 5.87 -50.30 -9.80
C LEU A 14 6.20 -48.90 -10.33
N LEU A 15 5.20 -48.23 -10.93
CA LEU A 15 5.29 -46.79 -11.25
C LEU A 15 5.17 -45.98 -9.96
N SER A 16 6.32 -45.71 -9.33
CA SER A 16 6.39 -44.77 -8.22
C SER A 16 6.14 -43.36 -8.73
N GLY A 17 4.89 -42.90 -8.64
CA GLY A 17 4.53 -41.52 -8.91
C GLY A 17 5.19 -40.59 -7.88
N LEU A 18 6.26 -39.93 -8.30
CA LEU A 18 6.84 -38.78 -7.58
C LEU A 18 5.82 -37.64 -7.63
N ALA A 19 4.98 -37.54 -6.60
CA ALA A 19 4.17 -36.36 -6.35
C ALA A 19 5.09 -35.20 -5.94
N THR A 20 5.47 -34.37 -6.89
CA THR A 20 6.15 -33.10 -6.59
C THR A 20 5.17 -32.18 -5.88
N PRO A 21 5.48 -31.68 -4.67
CA PRO A 21 4.65 -30.66 -4.03
C PRO A 21 4.70 -29.40 -4.92
N GLN A 22 3.57 -29.04 -5.53
CA GLN A 22 3.42 -27.75 -6.17
C GLN A 22 3.42 -26.70 -5.08
N LEU A 23 4.52 -25.97 -4.96
CA LEU A 23 4.59 -24.72 -4.23
C LEU A 23 3.65 -23.73 -4.93
N VAL A 24 2.44 -23.62 -4.41
CA VAL A 24 1.51 -22.56 -4.80
C VAL A 24 2.14 -21.26 -4.29
N ALA A 25 2.82 -20.54 -5.17
CA ALA A 25 3.27 -19.19 -4.90
C ALA A 25 2.02 -18.34 -4.64
N GLN A 26 1.70 -18.10 -3.37
CA GLN A 26 0.69 -17.13 -3.00
C GLN A 26 1.19 -15.77 -3.44
N SER A 27 0.56 -15.18 -4.46
CA SER A 27 0.81 -13.81 -4.86
C SER A 27 0.38 -12.91 -3.70
N ILE A 28 1.35 -12.44 -2.94
CA ILE A 28 1.12 -11.40 -1.93
C ILE A 28 0.66 -10.18 -2.72
N LYS A 29 -0.63 -9.86 -2.65
CA LYS A 29 -1.15 -8.58 -3.17
C LYS A 29 -0.57 -7.48 -2.28
N LEU A 30 0.49 -6.85 -2.73
CA LEU A 30 0.98 -5.63 -2.11
C LEU A 30 -0.10 -4.56 -2.24
N ASP A 31 -0.44 -3.92 -1.12
CA ASP A 31 -1.33 -2.76 -1.13
C ASP A 31 -0.71 -1.67 -2.02
N LYS A 32 -1.58 -0.91 -2.70
CA LYS A 32 -1.10 0.18 -3.57
C LYS A 32 -0.26 1.14 -2.75
N PRO A 33 0.91 1.57 -3.24
CA PRO A 33 1.77 2.48 -2.51
C PRO A 33 1.01 3.77 -2.18
N THR A 34 1.08 4.19 -0.93
CA THR A 34 0.56 5.48 -0.49
C THR A 34 1.63 6.54 -0.72
N ARG A 35 1.22 7.77 -1.04
CA ARG A 35 2.16 8.91 -1.13
C ARG A 35 2.52 9.46 0.25
N THR A 36 1.81 9.03 1.28
CA THR A 36 2.06 9.46 2.65
C THR A 36 3.10 8.56 3.31
N VAL A 37 4.19 9.17 3.72
CA VAL A 37 5.27 8.52 4.45
C VAL A 37 5.40 9.20 5.82
N TYR A 38 5.61 8.40 6.84
CA TYR A 38 5.85 8.89 8.19
C TYR A 38 7.33 8.82 8.52
N LYS A 39 7.90 9.95 8.91
CA LYS A 39 9.25 10.02 9.47
C LYS A 39 9.14 9.80 10.96
N CYS A 40 9.70 8.71 11.42
CA CYS A 40 9.74 8.27 12.80
C CYS A 40 11.13 8.49 13.39
N ASN A 41 11.21 8.98 14.61
CA ASN A 41 12.46 9.04 15.35
C ASN A 41 12.36 8.12 16.57
N THR A 42 13.12 7.03 16.56
CA THR A 42 13.17 6.06 17.65
C THR A 42 14.61 5.97 18.13
N ASP A 43 14.85 6.33 19.39
CA ASP A 43 16.18 6.28 20.02
C ASP A 43 17.26 7.04 19.23
N GLY A 44 16.90 8.22 18.69
CA GLY A 44 17.81 9.05 17.90
C GLY A 44 18.05 8.55 16.47
N LYS A 45 17.41 7.46 16.04
CA LYS A 45 17.46 6.97 14.67
C LYS A 45 16.22 7.38 13.90
N VAL A 46 16.43 7.94 12.72
CA VAL A 46 15.34 8.30 11.80
C VAL A 46 14.99 7.09 10.93
N ALA A 47 13.74 6.70 10.92
CA ALA A 47 13.18 5.70 10.02
C ALA A 47 12.01 6.28 9.24
N TYR A 48 11.83 5.84 8.00
CA TYR A 48 10.69 6.19 7.16
C TYR A 48 9.80 4.96 6.99
N SER A 49 8.50 5.13 7.20
CA SER A 49 7.52 4.03 7.16
C SER A 49 6.19 4.51 6.60
N ASP A 50 5.42 3.60 6.03
CA ASP A 50 4.01 3.79 5.69
C ASP A 50 3.09 3.62 6.92
N THR A 51 3.66 3.18 8.03
CA THR A 51 2.95 2.99 9.30
C THR A 51 3.27 4.14 10.25
N PRO A 52 2.25 4.81 10.82
CA PRO A 52 2.46 5.89 11.75
C PRO A 52 3.12 5.39 13.05
N CYS A 53 3.95 6.24 13.65
CA CYS A 53 4.50 6.08 14.98
C CYS A 53 4.13 7.28 15.86
N LEU A 54 4.38 7.19 17.17
CA LEU A 54 4.16 8.29 18.08
C LEU A 54 5.10 9.45 17.74
N GLY A 55 4.56 10.66 17.61
CA GLY A 55 5.31 11.85 17.21
C GLY A 55 5.80 11.84 15.75
N ALA A 56 5.23 10.99 14.89
CA ALA A 56 5.57 10.94 13.48
C ALA A 56 5.33 12.26 12.76
N GLU A 57 6.31 12.70 11.99
CA GLU A 57 6.15 13.76 11.00
C GLU A 57 5.61 13.16 9.69
N ARG A 58 4.48 13.69 9.19
CA ARG A 58 3.93 13.26 7.89
C ARG A 58 4.68 13.94 6.76
N ILE A 59 5.12 13.13 5.79
CA ILE A 59 5.76 13.60 4.56
C ILE A 59 4.94 13.13 3.39
N ASP A 60 4.49 14.06 2.56
CA ASP A 60 3.83 13.74 1.30
C ASP A 60 4.91 13.59 0.22
N ALA A 61 5.16 12.34 -0.16
CA ALA A 61 6.18 12.03 -1.17
C ALA A 61 5.65 12.33 -2.58
N GLU A 62 6.30 13.24 -3.27
CA GLU A 62 6.01 13.46 -4.68
C GLU A 62 6.59 12.32 -5.53
N PRO A 63 5.82 11.78 -6.48
CA PRO A 63 6.32 10.75 -7.38
C PRO A 63 7.46 11.30 -8.24
N THR A 64 8.49 10.49 -8.44
CA THR A 64 9.66 10.86 -9.27
C THR A 64 9.33 10.91 -10.75
N ARG A 65 8.18 10.41 -11.16
CA ARG A 65 7.71 10.31 -12.55
C ARG A 65 8.70 9.62 -13.47
N GLY A 66 9.48 8.68 -12.92
CA GLY A 66 10.51 7.95 -13.64
C GLY A 66 11.78 8.75 -13.93
N LEU A 67 11.92 9.95 -13.39
CA LEU A 67 13.14 10.75 -13.53
C LEU A 67 14.14 10.38 -12.43
N ASP A 68 15.29 9.85 -12.81
CA ASP A 68 16.41 9.69 -11.91
C ASP A 68 17.16 11.03 -11.80
N LYS A 69 17.05 11.66 -10.63
CA LYS A 69 17.66 12.97 -10.37
C LYS A 69 19.20 12.93 -10.36
N SER A 70 19.80 11.75 -10.16
CA SER A 70 21.26 11.61 -10.10
C SER A 70 21.88 11.47 -11.49
N SER A 71 21.23 10.77 -12.40
CA SER A 71 21.71 10.51 -13.76
C SER A 71 21.03 11.36 -14.84
N GLY A 72 19.91 12.02 -14.50
CA GLY A 72 19.05 12.70 -15.48
C GLY A 72 18.33 11.76 -16.45
N ALA A 73 18.51 10.45 -16.29
CA ALA A 73 17.88 9.47 -17.16
C ALA A 73 16.39 9.30 -16.84
N SER A 74 15.55 9.32 -17.87
CA SER A 74 14.13 8.99 -17.72
C SER A 74 13.92 7.50 -17.98
N ARG A 75 13.46 6.77 -16.96
CA ARG A 75 13.02 5.37 -17.09
C ARG A 75 11.50 5.34 -16.89
N VAL A 76 10.78 5.21 -17.97
CA VAL A 76 9.32 5.15 -17.95
C VAL A 76 8.88 3.68 -18.06
N GLY A 77 8.55 3.07 -16.93
CA GLY A 77 7.90 1.77 -16.89
C GLY A 77 6.40 1.87 -17.20
N SER A 78 5.74 0.72 -17.38
CA SER A 78 4.30 0.64 -17.66
C SER A 78 3.44 1.24 -16.54
N ASP A 79 3.88 1.12 -15.30
CA ASP A 79 3.29 1.69 -14.09
C ASP A 79 3.34 3.21 -14.08
N VAL A 80 4.51 3.79 -14.38
CA VAL A 80 4.70 5.25 -14.50
C VAL A 80 3.86 5.80 -15.66
N ALA A 81 3.86 5.12 -16.80
CA ALA A 81 3.04 5.51 -17.95
C ALA A 81 1.53 5.46 -17.62
N ALA A 82 1.10 4.47 -16.83
CA ALA A 82 -0.29 4.38 -16.35
C ALA A 82 -0.64 5.50 -15.36
N GLU A 83 0.29 5.89 -14.49
CA GLU A 83 0.11 7.00 -13.57
C GLU A 83 0.00 8.33 -14.33
N MET A 84 0.90 8.59 -15.26
CA MET A 84 0.84 9.81 -16.11
C MET A 84 -0.46 9.91 -16.89
N ARG A 85 -0.96 8.80 -17.46
CA ARG A 85 -2.27 8.80 -18.14
C ARG A 85 -3.42 9.13 -17.18
N ARG A 86 -3.38 8.63 -15.95
CA ARG A 86 -4.40 8.97 -14.93
C ARG A 86 -4.36 10.45 -14.58
N GLU A 87 -3.17 11.02 -14.37
CA GLU A 87 -3.02 12.45 -14.10
C GLU A 87 -3.56 13.32 -15.24
N LEU A 88 -3.29 12.95 -16.49
CA LEU A 88 -3.84 13.65 -17.66
C LEU A 88 -5.36 13.58 -17.72
N MET A 89 -5.95 12.42 -17.43
CA MET A 89 -7.40 12.26 -17.37
C MET A 89 -8.00 13.08 -16.24
N ASP A 90 -7.38 13.10 -15.08
CA ASP A 90 -7.84 13.89 -13.92
C ASP A 90 -7.82 15.39 -14.24
N GLU A 91 -6.77 15.87 -14.89
CA GLU A 91 -6.68 17.26 -15.30
C GLU A 91 -7.74 17.62 -16.35
N ALA A 92 -8.00 16.70 -17.30
CA ALA A 92 -9.04 16.91 -18.33
C ALA A 92 -10.46 17.00 -17.74
N ILE A 93 -10.76 16.25 -16.67
CA ILE A 93 -12.09 16.26 -16.03
C ILE A 93 -12.21 17.24 -14.86
N LYS A 94 -11.10 17.85 -14.43
CA LYS A 94 -11.06 18.82 -13.32
C LYS A 94 -12.06 19.97 -13.47
N PRO A 95 -12.29 20.56 -14.66
CA PRO A 95 -13.30 21.60 -14.82
C PRO A 95 -14.72 21.15 -14.46
N LEU A 96 -15.02 19.84 -14.59
CA LEU A 96 -16.32 19.26 -14.27
C LEU A 96 -16.44 18.83 -12.82
N THR A 97 -15.35 18.33 -12.23
CA THR A 97 -15.35 17.74 -10.88
C THR A 97 -14.90 18.71 -9.79
N GLY A 98 -14.13 19.75 -10.16
CA GLY A 98 -13.45 20.64 -9.22
C GLY A 98 -12.32 19.98 -8.42
N MET A 99 -12.06 18.67 -8.64
CA MET A 99 -11.10 17.89 -7.84
C MET A 99 -9.72 17.91 -8.47
N SER A 100 -8.68 18.01 -7.61
CA SER A 100 -7.29 17.77 -8.03
C SER A 100 -7.03 16.28 -8.27
N SER A 101 -5.95 15.94 -8.97
CA SER A 101 -5.53 14.56 -9.19
C SER A 101 -5.34 13.79 -7.86
N MET A 102 -4.80 14.45 -6.83
CA MET A 102 -4.68 13.86 -5.48
C MET A 102 -6.05 13.53 -4.87
N GLN A 103 -7.02 14.43 -4.98
CA GLN A 103 -8.39 14.19 -4.50
C GLN A 103 -9.07 13.05 -5.27
N MET A 104 -8.89 12.99 -6.59
CA MET A 104 -9.37 11.89 -7.42
C MET A 104 -8.74 10.54 -7.02
N ASP A 105 -7.47 10.51 -6.68
CA ASP A 105 -6.81 9.29 -6.19
C ASP A 105 -7.37 8.83 -4.84
N ILE A 106 -7.68 9.77 -3.94
CA ILE A 106 -8.34 9.47 -2.66
C ILE A 106 -9.73 8.85 -2.91
N GLU A 107 -10.54 9.47 -3.75
CA GLU A 107 -11.89 8.97 -4.07
C GLU A 107 -11.84 7.59 -4.75
N ARG A 108 -10.87 7.34 -5.64
CA ARG A 108 -10.68 6.02 -6.25
C ARG A 108 -10.32 4.94 -5.23
N ARG A 109 -9.44 5.25 -4.27
CA ARG A 109 -9.11 4.29 -3.20
C ARG A 109 -10.31 3.95 -2.35
N ARG A 110 -11.13 4.95 -2.03
CA ARG A 110 -12.32 4.81 -1.20
C ARG A 110 -13.53 4.23 -1.94
N PHE A 111 -13.47 4.14 -3.27
CA PHE A 111 -14.62 3.73 -4.08
C PHE A 111 -15.23 2.41 -3.63
N ASN A 112 -14.42 1.42 -3.29
CA ASN A 112 -14.85 0.08 -2.87
C ASN A 112 -15.07 -0.06 -1.35
N LEU A 113 -14.91 1.01 -0.57
CA LEU A 113 -15.18 0.95 0.87
C LEU A 113 -16.68 0.96 1.16
N PRO A 114 -17.12 0.31 2.25
CA PRO A 114 -18.49 0.43 2.75
C PRO A 114 -18.86 1.90 3.03
N PRO A 115 -20.16 2.27 2.94
CA PRO A 115 -20.61 3.64 3.19
C PRO A 115 -20.18 4.21 4.55
N GLU A 116 -20.24 3.38 5.60
CA GLU A 116 -19.82 3.76 6.96
C GLU A 116 -18.33 4.09 7.00
N SER A 117 -17.51 3.26 6.37
CA SER A 117 -16.06 3.50 6.30
C SER A 117 -15.73 4.76 5.49
N LYS A 118 -16.44 5.02 4.39
CA LYS A 118 -16.29 6.27 3.63
C LYS A 118 -16.60 7.49 4.47
N HIS A 119 -17.67 7.43 5.27
CA HIS A 119 -18.05 8.51 6.16
C HIS A 119 -17.00 8.72 7.26
N GLU A 120 -16.53 7.64 7.89
CA GLU A 120 -15.48 7.68 8.91
C GLU A 120 -14.16 8.22 8.34
N CYS A 121 -13.78 7.86 7.12
CA CYS A 121 -12.61 8.41 6.44
C CYS A 121 -12.68 9.94 6.30
N LYS A 122 -13.85 10.50 5.97
CA LYS A 122 -14.02 11.95 5.86
C LYS A 122 -13.89 12.67 7.20
N ILE A 123 -14.40 12.05 8.27
CA ILE A 123 -14.24 12.57 9.64
C ILE A 123 -12.76 12.53 10.04
N LEU A 124 -12.08 11.42 9.75
CA LEU A 124 -10.67 11.26 10.05
C LEU A 124 -9.79 12.26 9.28
N ASP A 125 -10.09 12.55 8.00
CA ASP A 125 -9.37 13.57 7.22
C ASP A 125 -9.40 14.94 7.95
N ALA A 126 -10.59 15.37 8.36
CA ALA A 126 -10.76 16.64 9.07
C ALA A 126 -10.05 16.61 10.43
N SER A 127 -10.25 15.54 11.21
CA SER A 127 -9.69 15.42 12.58
C SER A 127 -8.16 15.35 12.56
N ILE A 128 -7.56 14.64 11.59
CA ILE A 128 -6.11 14.58 11.41
C ILE A 128 -5.58 15.97 11.06
N GLY A 129 -6.19 16.64 10.07
CA GLY A 129 -5.77 17.97 9.65
C GLY A 129 -5.82 19.01 10.78
N ASP A 130 -6.90 19.03 11.55
CA ASP A 130 -7.07 19.92 12.69
C ASP A 130 -6.06 19.65 13.81
N THR A 131 -5.83 18.35 14.09
CA THR A 131 -4.90 17.95 15.15
C THR A 131 -3.45 18.22 14.74
N GLU A 132 -3.09 18.01 13.46
CA GLU A 132 -1.78 18.39 12.92
C GLU A 132 -1.54 19.91 13.00
N ALA A 133 -2.56 20.72 12.72
CA ALA A 133 -2.47 22.17 12.84
C ALA A 133 -2.22 22.60 14.29
N LYS A 134 -2.93 21.98 15.24
CA LYS A 134 -2.72 22.22 16.68
C LYS A 134 -1.35 21.75 17.16
N GLU A 135 -0.90 20.57 16.72
CA GLU A 135 0.40 20.00 17.10
C GLU A 135 1.57 20.89 16.66
N ARG A 136 1.48 21.49 15.45
CA ARG A 136 2.51 22.42 14.94
C ARG A 136 2.69 23.66 15.80
N THR A 137 1.63 24.14 16.44
CA THR A 137 1.66 25.34 17.28
C THR A 137 1.88 25.04 18.76
N ALA A 138 1.67 23.78 19.17
CA ALA A 138 1.78 23.36 20.56
C ALA A 138 3.26 23.31 21.03
N GLN A 139 3.48 23.75 22.27
CA GLN A 139 4.80 23.73 22.92
C GLN A 139 4.74 23.01 24.26
N GLY A 140 5.89 22.51 24.70
CA GLY A 140 6.04 21.88 26.02
C GLY A 140 5.13 20.65 26.19
N SER A 141 4.50 20.57 27.37
CA SER A 141 3.67 19.43 27.78
C SER A 141 2.38 19.27 26.97
N ALA A 142 1.91 20.33 26.30
CA ALA A 142 0.69 20.25 25.46
C ALA A 142 0.88 19.46 24.17
N ARG A 143 2.11 19.23 23.73
CA ARG A 143 2.41 18.55 22.48
C ARG A 143 2.17 17.04 22.55
N LEU A 144 2.56 16.39 23.64
CA LEU A 144 2.47 14.94 23.79
C LEU A 144 1.05 14.39 23.64
N PRO A 145 0.00 14.94 24.28
CA PRO A 145 -1.36 14.44 24.09
C PRO A 145 -1.87 14.62 22.66
N LEU A 146 -1.44 15.67 21.95
CA LEU A 146 -1.78 15.83 20.52
C LEU A 146 -1.10 14.77 19.64
N GLN A 147 0.15 14.45 19.93
CA GLN A 147 0.87 13.38 19.22
C GLN A 147 0.24 12.00 19.46
N GLN A 148 -0.21 11.72 20.68
CA GLN A 148 -0.94 10.50 20.99
C GLN A 148 -2.26 10.42 20.22
N ASN A 149 -3.03 11.51 20.21
CA ASN A 149 -4.27 11.58 19.44
C ASN A 149 -4.02 11.40 17.94
N LEU A 150 -3.03 12.07 17.37
CA LEU A 150 -2.64 11.91 15.98
C LEU A 150 -2.26 10.47 15.63
N PHE A 151 -1.54 9.80 16.52
CA PHE A 151 -1.15 8.42 16.34
C PHE A 151 -2.39 7.52 16.21
N GLU A 152 -3.37 7.65 17.13
CA GLU A 152 -4.61 6.85 17.07
C GLU A 152 -5.45 7.17 15.83
N LEU A 153 -5.62 8.44 15.48
CA LEU A 153 -6.35 8.85 14.27
C LEU A 153 -5.72 8.27 12.99
N ARG A 154 -4.40 8.37 12.85
CA ARG A 154 -3.66 7.86 11.69
C ARG A 154 -3.65 6.34 11.63
N LYS A 155 -3.57 5.67 12.79
CA LYS A 155 -3.70 4.21 12.88
C LYS A 155 -5.07 3.77 12.39
N ARG A 156 -6.14 4.40 12.89
CA ARG A 156 -7.51 4.11 12.45
C ARG A 156 -7.72 4.37 10.95
N PHE A 157 -7.16 5.47 10.46
CA PHE A 157 -7.18 5.81 9.03
C PHE A 157 -6.55 4.71 8.16
N LYS A 158 -5.41 4.16 8.60
CA LYS A 158 -4.74 3.06 7.90
C LYS A 158 -5.54 1.76 7.97
N GLU A 159 -6.11 1.41 9.12
CA GLU A 159 -6.93 0.21 9.30
C GLU A 159 -8.15 0.19 8.38
N LEU A 160 -8.81 1.34 8.21
CA LEU A 160 -9.96 1.51 7.31
C LEU A 160 -9.56 1.57 5.83
N LYS A 161 -8.28 1.66 5.52
CA LYS A 161 -7.75 1.84 4.17
C LYS A 161 -8.26 3.14 3.50
N CYS A 162 -8.41 4.18 4.29
CA CYS A 162 -8.79 5.50 3.79
C CYS A 162 -7.78 6.06 2.81
#